data_441bacccdde32184dabc543643b82f28
#
_entry.id   441bacccdde32184dabc543643b82f28
#
_cell.length_a   1.000
_cell.length_b   1.000
_cell.length_c   1.000
_cell.angle_alpha   90.00
_cell.angle_beta   90.00
_cell.angle_gamma   90.00
#
_symmetry.space_group_name_H-M   'P 1'
#
loop_
_entity.id
_entity.type
_entity.pdbx_description
1 polymer ?
#
loop_
_entity_poly.entity_id
_entity_poly.type
_entity_poly.pdbx_seq_one_letter_code
_entity_poly.pdbx_strand_id
1 'polypeptide(L)'
;TEKGLMVINNAGFCTDEVANHTIMLLIACAKHLTLLNTQVKSGIWERPKNNLPLPPITGEVLGLIGFGNIARATAIRASALGMNVITYDPYVPPWTIKEYRVKLIPSLTDLAASSDYVSMHTPLNKSTRKMLSESFFKAMKSTAHFINTCRGGTVDEPALIKALENGEIAGAGLDVFEEEPTPPNNPLLKMDNVIVTPHSA
;
A
#
# COMPACT_ATOMS: atom_id res chain seq x y z
N THR A 1 -6.54 9.38 33.19
CA THR A 1 -7.76 8.60 32.98
C THR A 1 -8.66 8.72 34.17
N GLU A 2 -9.98 8.69 34.06
CA GLU A 2 -10.96 8.77 35.15
C GLU A 2 -10.75 7.70 36.24
N LYS A 3 -10.05 6.59 35.90
CA LYS A 3 -9.71 5.49 36.83
C LYS A 3 -8.29 5.58 37.41
N GLY A 4 -7.57 6.69 37.25
CA GLY A 4 -6.20 6.86 37.75
C GLY A 4 -5.14 5.96 37.08
N LEU A 5 -5.47 5.29 35.99
CA LEU A 5 -4.52 4.44 35.23
C LEU A 5 -3.55 5.30 34.45
N MET A 6 -2.26 4.97 34.50
CA MET A 6 -1.25 5.54 33.62
C MET A 6 -1.34 4.84 32.26
N VAL A 7 -1.51 5.61 31.19
CA VAL A 7 -1.50 5.11 29.79
C VAL A 7 -0.24 5.62 29.12
N ILE A 8 0.58 4.70 28.64
CA ILE A 8 1.82 5.00 27.91
C ILE A 8 1.67 4.52 26.47
N ASN A 9 2.02 5.37 25.52
CA ASN A 9 2.13 5.01 24.12
C ASN A 9 3.62 4.85 23.78
N ASN A 10 4.00 3.67 23.25
CA ASN A 10 5.34 3.44 22.70
C ASN A 10 5.36 3.86 21.22
N ALA A 11 5.40 5.15 20.97
CA ALA A 11 5.44 5.69 19.62
C ALA A 11 6.73 5.25 18.91
N GLY A 12 6.59 4.52 17.80
CA GLY A 12 7.73 4.06 17.00
C GLY A 12 8.15 2.61 17.20
N PHE A 13 7.46 1.86 18.06
CA PHE A 13 7.77 0.46 18.39
C PHE A 13 7.93 -0.45 17.15
N CYS A 14 7.09 -0.31 16.12
CA CYS A 14 7.10 -1.18 14.93
C CYS A 14 7.39 -0.40 13.63
N THR A 15 8.07 0.74 13.70
CA THR A 15 8.28 1.61 12.53
C THR A 15 9.06 0.90 11.42
N ASP A 16 10.13 0.22 11.75
CA ASP A 16 10.99 -0.45 10.78
C ASP A 16 10.35 -1.74 10.27
N GLU A 17 9.68 -2.49 11.13
CA GLU A 17 8.97 -3.73 10.79
C GLU A 17 7.87 -3.45 9.77
N VAL A 18 7.00 -2.48 10.04
CA VAL A 18 5.90 -2.11 9.11
C VAL A 18 6.45 -1.52 7.80
N ALA A 19 7.51 -0.70 7.86
CA ALA A 19 8.14 -0.18 6.66
C ALA A 19 8.76 -1.30 5.79
N ASN A 20 9.41 -2.30 6.42
CA ASN A 20 9.95 -3.47 5.74
C ASN A 20 8.83 -4.30 5.11
N HIS A 21 7.74 -4.53 5.84
CA HIS A 21 6.58 -5.27 5.36
C HIS A 21 5.91 -4.57 4.17
N THR A 22 5.78 -3.25 4.22
CA THR A 22 5.27 -2.43 3.11
C THR A 22 6.13 -2.62 1.84
N ILE A 23 7.45 -2.52 1.96
CA ILE A 23 8.37 -2.72 0.83
C ILE A 23 8.33 -4.17 0.33
N MET A 24 8.23 -5.16 1.23
CA MET A 24 8.08 -6.58 0.87
C MET A 24 6.82 -6.78 0.01
N LEU A 25 5.66 -6.29 0.45
CA LEU A 25 4.40 -6.41 -0.30
C LEU A 25 4.50 -5.70 -1.66
N LEU A 26 5.09 -4.49 -1.71
CA LEU A 26 5.31 -3.75 -2.94
C LEU A 26 6.13 -4.57 -3.93
N ILE A 27 7.28 -5.08 -3.52
CA ILE A 27 8.17 -5.87 -4.40
C ILE A 27 7.50 -7.20 -4.80
N ALA A 28 6.79 -7.84 -3.88
CA ALA A 28 6.07 -9.09 -4.17
C ALA A 28 4.97 -8.88 -5.22
N CYS A 29 4.22 -7.78 -5.15
CA CYS A 29 3.25 -7.38 -6.17
C CYS A 29 3.95 -7.07 -7.50
N ALA A 30 4.98 -6.21 -7.49
CA ALA A 30 5.72 -5.81 -8.68
C ALA A 30 6.33 -6.99 -9.45
N LYS A 31 6.72 -8.05 -8.74
CA LYS A 31 7.37 -9.24 -9.30
C LYS A 31 6.44 -10.45 -9.42
N HIS A 32 5.15 -10.29 -9.14
CA HIS A 32 4.16 -11.38 -9.15
C HIS A 32 4.62 -12.61 -8.37
N LEU A 33 5.26 -12.38 -7.20
CA LEU A 33 6.00 -13.41 -6.47
C LEU A 33 5.16 -14.64 -6.14
N THR A 34 3.94 -14.43 -5.65
CA THR A 34 3.04 -15.53 -5.24
C THR A 34 2.62 -16.39 -6.43
N LEU A 35 2.26 -15.75 -7.55
CA LEU A 35 1.90 -16.45 -8.78
C LEU A 35 3.07 -17.29 -9.31
N LEU A 36 4.23 -16.68 -9.47
CA LEU A 36 5.42 -17.37 -9.99
C LEU A 36 5.88 -18.51 -9.07
N ASN A 37 5.84 -18.30 -7.75
CA ASN A 37 6.15 -19.36 -6.78
C ASN A 37 5.18 -20.54 -6.89
N THR A 38 3.86 -20.26 -7.01
CA THR A 38 2.85 -21.31 -7.17
C THR A 38 3.03 -22.09 -8.46
N GLN A 39 3.30 -21.40 -9.57
CA GLN A 39 3.57 -22.05 -10.87
C GLN A 39 4.76 -23.01 -10.79
N VAL A 40 5.91 -22.55 -10.28
CA VAL A 40 7.12 -23.40 -10.16
C VAL A 40 6.87 -24.60 -9.24
N LYS A 41 6.18 -24.41 -8.11
CA LYS A 41 5.83 -25.50 -7.18
C LYS A 41 4.86 -26.52 -7.79
N SER A 42 4.04 -26.12 -8.77
CA SER A 42 3.17 -27.02 -9.54
C SER A 42 3.89 -27.69 -10.74
N GLY A 43 5.19 -27.51 -10.89
CA GLY A 43 5.99 -28.11 -11.95
C GLY A 43 6.02 -27.32 -13.26
N ILE A 44 5.46 -26.11 -13.30
CA ILE A 44 5.45 -25.24 -14.47
C ILE A 44 6.71 -24.36 -14.44
N TRP A 45 7.67 -24.63 -15.34
CA TRP A 45 8.91 -23.84 -15.50
C TRP A 45 8.86 -23.01 -16.78
N GLU A 46 7.87 -22.13 -16.85
CA GLU A 46 7.67 -21.24 -17.99
C GLU A 46 7.40 -19.81 -17.50
N ARG A 47 7.82 -18.82 -18.29
CA ARG A 47 7.33 -17.46 -18.07
C ARG A 47 5.83 -17.45 -18.37
N PRO A 48 5.02 -16.71 -17.59
CA PRO A 48 3.59 -16.60 -17.88
C PRO A 48 3.35 -16.20 -19.33
N LYS A 49 2.54 -16.99 -20.05
CA LYS A 49 2.28 -16.81 -21.50
C LYS A 49 1.63 -15.48 -21.86
N ASN A 50 1.09 -14.78 -20.88
CA ASN A 50 0.31 -13.54 -21.05
C ASN A 50 1.16 -12.27 -20.98
N ASN A 51 2.46 -12.32 -21.33
CA ASN A 51 3.36 -11.16 -21.29
C ASN A 51 3.24 -10.37 -19.97
N LEU A 52 3.14 -11.09 -18.85
CA LEU A 52 3.04 -10.45 -17.53
C LEU A 52 4.26 -9.54 -17.35
N PRO A 53 4.10 -8.23 -17.35
CA PRO A 53 5.24 -7.34 -17.28
C PRO A 53 5.93 -7.52 -15.93
N LEU A 54 7.25 -7.68 -15.96
CA LEU A 54 8.09 -7.67 -14.75
C LEU A 54 8.96 -6.40 -14.80
N PRO A 55 8.37 -5.20 -14.68
CA PRO A 55 9.11 -3.97 -14.82
C PRO A 55 10.15 -3.84 -13.70
N PRO A 56 11.26 -3.14 -13.94
CA PRO A 56 12.10 -2.68 -12.86
C PRO A 56 11.29 -1.73 -11.98
N ILE A 57 11.49 -1.78 -10.66
CA ILE A 57 10.89 -0.78 -9.76
C ILE A 57 11.70 0.54 -9.73
N THR A 58 12.94 0.47 -10.21
CA THR A 58 13.82 1.66 -10.35
C THR A 58 13.22 2.65 -11.33
N GLY A 59 13.07 3.90 -10.90
CA GLY A 59 12.45 4.97 -11.69
C GLY A 59 10.93 5.08 -11.52
N GLU A 60 10.26 4.03 -11.02
CA GLU A 60 8.83 4.04 -10.73
C GLU A 60 8.48 4.98 -9.57
N VAL A 61 7.24 5.44 -9.54
CA VAL A 61 6.75 6.40 -8.55
C VAL A 61 6.00 5.68 -7.42
N LEU A 62 6.48 5.86 -6.18
CA LEU A 62 5.77 5.46 -4.98
C LEU A 62 5.05 6.67 -4.36
N GLY A 63 3.73 6.65 -4.35
CA GLY A 63 2.88 7.62 -3.66
C GLY A 63 2.57 7.16 -2.23
N LEU A 64 2.94 7.98 -1.24
CA LEU A 64 2.65 7.73 0.17
C LEU A 64 1.48 8.61 0.63
N ILE A 65 0.43 8.01 1.17
CA ILE A 65 -0.70 8.73 1.75
C ILE A 65 -0.48 8.81 3.27
N GLY A 66 -0.13 10.01 3.75
CA GLY A 66 0.42 10.26 5.07
C GLY A 66 1.94 10.18 5.09
N PHE A 67 2.57 11.04 5.92
CA PHE A 67 4.03 11.14 6.03
C PHE A 67 4.53 11.11 7.49
N GLY A 68 3.97 10.17 8.27
CA GLY A 68 4.39 9.82 9.63
C GLY A 68 5.71 9.02 9.66
N ASN A 69 6.06 8.48 10.83
CA ASN A 69 7.33 7.76 11.02
C ASN A 69 7.48 6.57 10.06
N ILE A 70 6.44 5.75 9.91
CA ILE A 70 6.46 4.57 9.02
C ILE A 70 6.61 5.00 7.56
N ALA A 71 5.87 6.02 7.11
CA ALA A 71 5.97 6.52 5.74
C ALA A 71 7.38 7.06 5.43
N ARG A 72 8.01 7.76 6.36
CA ARG A 72 9.40 8.25 6.24
C ARG A 72 10.39 7.10 6.13
N ALA A 73 10.26 6.09 6.99
CA ALA A 73 11.08 4.88 6.94
C ALA A 73 10.89 4.10 5.62
N THR A 74 9.65 4.04 5.12
CA THR A 74 9.32 3.46 3.80
C THR A 74 9.93 4.28 2.67
N ALA A 75 9.85 5.62 2.73
CA ALA A 75 10.43 6.51 1.72
C ALA A 75 11.95 6.34 1.58
N ILE A 76 12.68 6.21 2.69
CA ILE A 76 14.12 5.95 2.69
C ILE A 76 14.44 4.63 1.95
N ARG A 77 13.70 3.56 2.24
CA ARG A 77 13.90 2.23 1.62
C ARG A 77 13.56 2.24 0.14
N ALA A 78 12.43 2.84 -0.23
CA ALA A 78 12.02 2.97 -1.62
C ALA A 78 13.01 3.79 -2.45
N SER A 79 13.51 4.89 -1.89
CA SER A 79 14.56 5.71 -2.53
C SER A 79 15.86 4.93 -2.72
N ALA A 80 16.26 4.07 -1.77
CA ALA A 80 17.44 3.20 -1.89
C ALA A 80 17.27 2.14 -3.00
N LEU A 81 16.02 1.76 -3.32
CA LEU A 81 15.68 0.89 -4.45
C LEU A 81 15.57 1.64 -5.79
N GLY A 82 15.85 2.96 -5.78
CA GLY A 82 15.83 3.80 -6.97
C GLY A 82 14.44 4.29 -7.37
N MET A 83 13.44 4.20 -6.49
CA MET A 83 12.10 4.74 -6.76
C MET A 83 12.04 6.25 -6.54
N ASN A 84 11.15 6.91 -7.27
CA ASN A 84 10.77 8.30 -7.03
C ASN A 84 9.64 8.34 -5.99
N VAL A 85 9.84 9.01 -4.86
CA VAL A 85 8.85 9.05 -3.78
C VAL A 85 8.12 10.38 -3.79
N ILE A 86 6.78 10.30 -3.78
CA ILE A 86 5.89 11.46 -3.61
C ILE A 86 4.96 11.21 -2.41
N THR A 87 4.42 12.24 -1.80
CA THR A 87 3.51 12.10 -0.67
C THR A 87 2.38 13.12 -0.69
N TYR A 88 1.24 12.71 -0.13
CA TYR A 88 0.16 13.60 0.27
C TYR A 88 -0.01 13.52 1.78
N ASP A 89 0.19 14.64 2.47
CA ASP A 89 -0.09 14.79 3.89
C ASP A 89 -0.47 16.26 4.16
N PRO A 90 -1.70 16.55 4.59
CA PRO A 90 -2.14 17.92 4.83
C PRO A 90 -1.66 18.49 6.18
N TYR A 91 -1.03 17.68 7.04
CA TYR A 91 -0.67 18.07 8.40
C TYR A 91 0.84 18.21 8.60
N VAL A 92 1.64 17.45 7.84
CA VAL A 92 3.11 17.48 7.98
C VAL A 92 3.67 18.72 7.28
N PRO A 93 4.52 19.52 7.96
CA PRO A 93 5.13 20.70 7.37
C PRO A 93 5.96 20.35 6.12
N PRO A 94 5.89 21.16 5.03
CA PRO A 94 6.62 20.89 3.79
C PRO A 94 8.13 20.75 3.94
N TRP A 95 8.74 21.47 4.87
CA TRP A 95 10.19 21.38 5.13
C TRP A 95 10.59 20.01 5.68
N THR A 96 9.75 19.37 6.52
CA THR A 96 9.98 18.00 7.01
C THR A 96 9.97 17.01 5.84
N ILE A 97 9.04 17.16 4.89
CA ILE A 97 8.94 16.29 3.71
C ILE A 97 10.19 16.45 2.83
N LYS A 98 10.65 17.69 2.66
CA LYS A 98 11.84 18.01 1.85
C LYS A 98 13.14 17.40 2.39
N GLU A 99 13.28 17.24 3.71
CA GLU A 99 14.44 16.59 4.34
C GLU A 99 14.65 15.15 3.84
N TYR A 100 13.56 14.46 3.48
CA TYR A 100 13.58 13.10 2.93
C TYR A 100 13.70 13.05 1.40
N ARG A 101 13.88 14.22 0.73
CA ARG A 101 13.89 14.33 -0.74
C ARG A 101 12.62 13.82 -1.41
N VAL A 102 11.50 13.88 -0.70
CA VAL A 102 10.17 13.49 -1.16
C VAL A 102 9.44 14.71 -1.68
N LYS A 103 8.68 14.57 -2.76
CA LYS A 103 7.87 15.64 -3.33
C LYS A 103 6.48 15.62 -2.70
N LEU A 104 6.04 16.75 -2.14
CA LEU A 104 4.66 16.93 -1.67
C LEU A 104 3.71 17.14 -2.86
N ILE A 105 2.61 16.40 -2.85
CA ILE A 105 1.52 16.49 -3.85
C ILE A 105 0.30 17.15 -3.21
N PRO A 106 -0.38 18.07 -3.91
CA PRO A 106 -1.43 18.90 -3.29
C PRO A 106 -2.75 18.16 -3.05
N SER A 107 -3.02 17.07 -3.77
CA SER A 107 -4.28 16.32 -3.65
C SER A 107 -4.08 14.80 -3.74
N LEU A 108 -5.03 14.05 -3.17
CA LEU A 108 -5.08 12.59 -3.28
C LEU A 108 -5.25 12.13 -4.74
N THR A 109 -6.04 12.85 -5.51
CA THR A 109 -6.27 12.52 -6.94
C THR A 109 -5.00 12.68 -7.75
N ASP A 110 -4.24 13.75 -7.54
CA ASP A 110 -2.96 13.95 -8.24
C ASP A 110 -1.93 12.91 -7.82
N LEU A 111 -1.92 12.52 -6.53
CA LEU A 111 -1.05 11.45 -6.05
C LEU A 111 -1.42 10.13 -6.74
N ALA A 112 -2.71 9.77 -6.76
CA ALA A 112 -3.20 8.55 -7.41
C ALA A 112 -2.79 8.49 -8.89
N ALA A 113 -3.05 9.57 -9.64
CA ALA A 113 -2.76 9.65 -11.07
C ALA A 113 -1.25 9.59 -11.40
N SER A 114 -0.42 10.06 -10.47
CA SER A 114 1.04 10.12 -10.67
C SER A 114 1.79 8.87 -10.27
N SER A 115 1.16 7.96 -9.49
CA SER A 115 1.84 6.84 -8.83
C SER A 115 1.73 5.53 -9.61
N ASP A 116 2.81 4.74 -9.59
CA ASP A 116 2.84 3.35 -10.03
C ASP A 116 2.56 2.39 -8.86
N TYR A 117 2.89 2.82 -7.66
CA TYR A 117 2.55 2.16 -6.41
C TYR A 117 1.99 3.20 -5.44
N VAL A 118 0.91 2.87 -4.75
CA VAL A 118 0.34 3.74 -3.70
C VAL A 118 0.35 2.98 -2.39
N SER A 119 0.88 3.59 -1.33
CA SER A 119 0.88 2.99 0.00
C SER A 119 0.22 3.88 1.05
N MET A 120 -0.67 3.26 1.84
CA MET A 120 -1.46 3.93 2.88
C MET A 120 -0.71 3.94 4.22
N HIS A 121 -0.58 5.13 4.84
CA HIS A 121 0.16 5.34 6.10
C HIS A 121 -0.53 6.31 7.06
N THR A 122 -1.86 6.39 7.05
CA THR A 122 -2.61 7.25 7.97
C THR A 122 -3.26 6.44 9.08
N PRO A 123 -3.44 7.01 10.28
CA PRO A 123 -4.26 6.39 11.30
C PRO A 123 -5.73 6.34 10.89
N LEU A 124 -6.49 5.37 11.39
CA LEU A 124 -7.94 5.34 11.21
C LEU A 124 -8.61 6.29 12.20
N ASN A 125 -9.30 7.29 11.69
CA ASN A 125 -10.11 8.24 12.43
C ASN A 125 -11.33 8.70 11.60
N LYS A 126 -12.09 9.68 12.08
CA LYS A 126 -13.28 10.16 11.35
C LYS A 126 -12.98 10.73 9.96
N SER A 127 -11.82 11.38 9.78
CA SER A 127 -11.44 12.01 8.49
C SER A 127 -10.78 11.03 7.52
N THR A 128 -10.23 9.91 8.00
CA THR A 128 -9.53 8.92 7.18
C THR A 128 -10.35 7.64 6.94
N ARG A 129 -11.48 7.49 7.63
CA ARG A 129 -12.40 6.36 7.40
C ARG A 129 -12.94 6.39 5.99
N LYS A 130 -12.73 5.29 5.24
CA LYS A 130 -13.15 5.13 3.84
C LYS A 130 -12.74 6.30 2.92
N MET A 131 -11.58 6.93 3.25
CA MET A 131 -11.10 8.06 2.45
C MET A 131 -10.65 7.64 1.05
N LEU A 132 -10.23 6.38 0.87
CA LEU A 132 -9.92 5.83 -0.42
C LEU A 132 -11.18 5.14 -0.98
N SER A 133 -11.91 5.90 -1.76
CA SER A 133 -13.19 5.51 -2.36
C SER A 133 -13.04 5.10 -3.83
N GLU A 134 -14.15 4.77 -4.49
CA GLU A 134 -14.19 4.44 -5.92
C GLU A 134 -13.51 5.50 -6.79
N SER A 135 -13.73 6.79 -6.50
CA SER A 135 -13.12 7.90 -7.25
C SER A 135 -11.59 7.93 -7.13
N PHE A 136 -11.05 7.50 -5.98
CA PHE A 136 -9.61 7.39 -5.77
C PHE A 136 -9.00 6.28 -6.65
N PHE A 137 -9.59 5.07 -6.63
CA PHE A 137 -9.09 3.95 -7.43
C PHE A 137 -9.21 4.21 -8.92
N LYS A 138 -10.28 4.84 -9.38
CA LYS A 138 -10.44 5.29 -10.78
C LYS A 138 -9.40 6.33 -11.23
N ALA A 139 -8.85 7.11 -10.31
CA ALA A 139 -7.79 8.07 -10.61
C ALA A 139 -6.41 7.42 -10.68
N MET A 140 -6.22 6.20 -10.16
CA MET A 140 -4.97 5.46 -10.27
C MET A 140 -4.71 4.99 -11.71
N LYS A 141 -3.45 4.72 -12.03
CA LYS A 141 -3.09 4.07 -13.29
C LYS A 141 -3.60 2.63 -13.28
N SER A 142 -4.08 2.12 -14.42
CA SER A 142 -4.50 0.71 -14.54
C SER A 142 -3.35 -0.29 -14.34
N THR A 143 -2.12 0.17 -14.41
CA THR A 143 -0.90 -0.61 -14.10
C THR A 143 -0.46 -0.49 -12.65
N ALA A 144 -1.09 0.39 -11.84
CA ALA A 144 -0.66 0.66 -10.49
C ALA A 144 -1.08 -0.42 -9.50
N HIS A 145 -0.30 -0.54 -8.40
CA HIS A 145 -0.61 -1.42 -7.28
C HIS A 145 -0.90 -0.61 -6.02
N PHE A 146 -1.85 -1.09 -5.23
CA PHE A 146 -2.21 -0.49 -3.95
C PHE A 146 -1.68 -1.32 -2.78
N ILE A 147 -1.02 -0.69 -1.79
CA ILE A 147 -0.45 -1.34 -0.60
C ILE A 147 -1.09 -0.76 0.66
N ASN A 148 -1.57 -1.63 1.56
CA ASN A 148 -2.11 -1.19 2.85
C ASN A 148 -1.59 -2.07 4.00
N THR A 149 -0.76 -1.47 4.85
CA THR A 149 -0.22 -2.04 6.08
C THR A 149 -0.61 -1.22 7.31
N CYS A 150 -1.61 -0.34 7.19
CA CYS A 150 -1.98 0.53 8.32
C CYS A 150 -3.31 0.11 8.98
N ARG A 151 -4.46 0.37 8.34
CA ARG A 151 -5.80 -0.01 8.83
C ARG A 151 -6.75 -0.22 7.66
N GLY A 152 -7.47 -1.33 7.63
CA GLY A 152 -8.43 -1.64 6.55
C GLY A 152 -9.55 -0.62 6.42
N GLY A 153 -10.09 -0.14 7.55
CA GLY A 153 -11.16 0.86 7.53
C GLY A 153 -10.81 2.24 6.94
N THR A 154 -9.56 2.49 6.51
CA THR A 154 -9.17 3.68 5.74
C THR A 154 -9.59 3.58 4.26
N VAL A 155 -9.88 2.38 3.82
CA VAL A 155 -10.30 2.03 2.46
C VAL A 155 -11.80 1.71 2.46
N ASP A 156 -12.50 2.07 1.42
CA ASP A 156 -13.79 1.50 1.07
C ASP A 156 -13.53 0.16 0.37
N GLU A 157 -13.55 -0.92 1.16
CA GLU A 157 -13.15 -2.26 0.68
C GLU A 157 -14.00 -2.74 -0.51
N PRO A 158 -15.33 -2.54 -0.55
CA PRO A 158 -16.12 -2.80 -1.75
C PRO A 158 -15.63 -2.04 -3.00
N ALA A 159 -15.18 -0.79 -2.84
CA ALA A 159 -14.65 -0.03 -3.97
C ALA A 159 -13.30 -0.57 -4.44
N LEU A 160 -12.43 -1.03 -3.53
CA LEU A 160 -11.17 -1.70 -3.88
C LEU A 160 -11.42 -3.01 -4.63
N ILE A 161 -12.36 -3.85 -4.14
CA ILE A 161 -12.75 -5.10 -4.79
C ILE A 161 -13.17 -4.83 -6.24
N LYS A 162 -14.10 -3.88 -6.43
CA LYS A 162 -14.57 -3.50 -7.76
C LYS A 162 -13.47 -3.00 -8.69
N ALA A 163 -12.54 -2.18 -8.16
CA ALA A 163 -11.42 -1.67 -8.92
C ALA A 163 -10.48 -2.79 -9.41
N LEU A 164 -10.24 -3.80 -8.57
CA LEU A 164 -9.43 -4.97 -8.91
C LEU A 164 -10.13 -5.87 -9.93
N GLU A 165 -11.44 -6.14 -9.76
CA GLU A 165 -12.25 -6.94 -10.68
C GLU A 165 -12.36 -6.32 -12.07
N ASN A 166 -12.48 -4.99 -12.14
CA ASN A 166 -12.60 -4.24 -13.39
C ASN A 166 -11.23 -3.93 -14.05
N GLY A 167 -10.10 -4.25 -13.40
CA GLY A 167 -8.77 -3.91 -13.89
C GLY A 167 -8.50 -2.40 -13.89
N GLU A 168 -9.19 -1.63 -13.02
CA GLU A 168 -8.91 -0.21 -12.81
C GLU A 168 -7.54 -0.01 -12.15
N ILE A 169 -7.07 -1.01 -11.38
CA ILE A 169 -5.71 -1.15 -10.86
C ILE A 169 -5.18 -2.56 -11.10
N ALA A 170 -3.86 -2.71 -11.19
CA ALA A 170 -3.23 -4.00 -11.52
C ALA A 170 -3.28 -5.02 -10.38
N GLY A 171 -3.22 -4.58 -9.13
CA GLY A 171 -3.24 -5.48 -7.99
C GLY A 171 -3.13 -4.75 -6.65
N ALA A 172 -3.10 -5.54 -5.55
CA ALA A 172 -2.95 -5.01 -4.21
C ALA A 172 -2.12 -5.91 -3.30
N GLY A 173 -1.44 -5.30 -2.32
CA GLY A 173 -0.78 -5.96 -1.19
C GLY A 173 -1.41 -5.49 0.13
N LEU A 174 -2.07 -6.39 0.84
CA LEU A 174 -2.88 -6.05 2.01
C LEU A 174 -2.44 -6.84 3.24
N ASP A 175 -2.08 -6.14 4.30
CA ASP A 175 -1.85 -6.74 5.62
C ASP A 175 -3.05 -6.52 6.55
N VAL A 176 -4.01 -5.69 6.15
CA VAL A 176 -5.17 -5.28 6.94
C VAL A 176 -6.45 -5.25 6.11
N PHE A 177 -7.59 -5.51 6.77
CA PHE A 177 -8.91 -5.58 6.16
C PHE A 177 -9.92 -4.69 6.91
N GLU A 178 -11.08 -4.39 6.28
CA GLU A 178 -12.14 -3.62 6.94
C GLU A 178 -12.71 -4.41 8.13
N GLU A 179 -12.84 -5.74 7.99
CA GLU A 179 -13.20 -6.67 9.06
C GLU A 179 -12.04 -7.63 9.34
N GLU A 180 -11.64 -7.76 10.60
CA GLU A 180 -10.56 -8.63 11.07
C GLU A 180 -11.01 -9.48 12.27
N PRO A 181 -10.85 -10.82 12.21
CA PRO A 181 -10.38 -11.64 11.10
C PRO A 181 -11.27 -11.53 9.87
N THR A 182 -10.63 -11.44 8.67
CA THR A 182 -11.40 -11.31 7.42
C THR A 182 -12.24 -12.58 7.16
N PRO A 183 -13.52 -12.42 6.74
CA PRO A 183 -14.37 -13.57 6.44
C PRO A 183 -13.80 -14.45 5.32
N PRO A 184 -13.90 -15.80 5.42
CA PRO A 184 -13.35 -16.72 4.41
C PRO A 184 -13.93 -16.55 3.01
N ASN A 185 -15.09 -15.91 2.88
CA ASN A 185 -15.75 -15.63 1.61
C ASN A 185 -15.40 -14.25 1.04
N ASN A 186 -14.51 -13.48 1.67
CA ASN A 186 -14.07 -12.19 1.14
C ASN A 186 -13.45 -12.38 -0.25
N PRO A 187 -13.93 -11.67 -1.29
CA PRO A 187 -13.44 -11.80 -2.66
C PRO A 187 -11.93 -11.58 -2.80
N LEU A 188 -11.34 -10.66 -2.02
CA LEU A 188 -9.91 -10.35 -2.04
C LEU A 188 -9.03 -11.58 -1.80
N LEU A 189 -9.51 -12.56 -1.03
CA LEU A 189 -8.77 -13.80 -0.73
C LEU A 189 -8.67 -14.78 -1.92
N LYS A 190 -9.44 -14.53 -2.99
CA LYS A 190 -9.53 -15.39 -4.18
C LYS A 190 -8.91 -14.75 -5.42
N MET A 191 -8.46 -13.52 -5.32
CA MET A 191 -7.88 -12.76 -6.44
C MET A 191 -6.39 -13.07 -6.59
N ASP A 192 -5.97 -13.54 -7.77
CA ASP A 192 -4.57 -13.85 -8.08
C ASP A 192 -3.65 -12.61 -8.07
N ASN A 193 -4.24 -11.43 -8.28
CA ASN A 193 -3.55 -10.14 -8.27
C ASN A 193 -3.54 -9.46 -6.90
N VAL A 194 -3.95 -10.18 -5.83
CA VAL A 194 -3.93 -9.68 -4.45
C VAL A 194 -3.02 -10.55 -3.59
N ILE A 195 -2.09 -9.92 -2.87
CA ILE A 195 -1.25 -10.57 -1.87
C ILE A 195 -1.75 -10.15 -0.49
N VAL A 196 -1.97 -11.14 0.39
CA VAL A 196 -2.53 -10.90 1.72
C VAL A 196 -1.65 -11.46 2.82
N THR A 197 -1.60 -10.77 3.96
CA THR A 197 -0.95 -11.21 5.20
C THR A 197 -1.87 -10.90 6.39
N PRO A 198 -1.74 -11.63 7.53
CA PRO A 198 -2.75 -11.59 8.60
C PRO A 198 -2.45 -10.53 9.67
N HIS A 199 -2.30 -9.25 9.31
CA HIS A 199 -1.99 -8.13 10.20
C HIS A 199 -0.72 -8.41 11.02
N SER A 200 0.37 -8.75 10.31
CA SER A 200 1.64 -9.23 10.87
C SER A 200 2.81 -8.26 10.64
N ALA A 201 2.53 -7.05 10.14
CA ALA A 201 3.52 -6.02 9.88
C ALA A 201 4.07 -5.35 11.15
#